data_d734050dc622f6b3fb42d3874281d1ac
#
_entry.id   d734050dc622f6b3fb42d3874281d1ac
#
_cell.length_a   1.000
_cell.length_b   1.000
_cell.length_c   1.000
_cell.angle_alpha   90.00
_cell.angle_beta   90.00
_cell.angle_gamma   90.00
#
_symmetry.space_group_name_H-M   'P 1'
#
loop_
_entity.id
_entity.type
_entity.pdbx_description
1 polymer ?
#
loop_
_entity_poly.entity_id
_entity_poly.type
_entity_poly.pdbx_seq_one_letter_code
_entity_poly.pdbx_strand_id
1 'polypeptide(L)'
;MFKNKIGLMILMLTFSMLLLPLAGSIPAAHAAAQSSKIDAVLVVDVSNSMNSSDKNKIGNEAMKMFIDMLSVQGDKVGIIAYTDRIEREKALLEIKSNTDKQNLKQFIDQLNRGTYTDIAVGVREAVKVLEDGADASHEPMIVVLADGNNALNKKSNRTQAQSDNELNQAVEDAKNKNIPIYTIGLNSDGKLNKEALADLSTRTGAKSFETSSADDLPQILSEIFASHLKLNIVPIQSLTGNGSYQDVTVNVPNANVLEANISIMSSKPVDIKLTNPSGQSIPVPSNEVLISKSKSYTLVKMLKPVQGDWKLQVKGADKNKIDINLVFNYDLELALDPIPQKSYKKGDTLDIGAYLTSNGQKLKDNGLYSNMKAVLKVKDLGTGNVTEMPLTNAGDQFKGTYTVPDQKAYELTVRAEEKSFYRESDPVTINAKATGGTAVTPSQPEPKDEKSFPIWTVILGAIILAAIATGGYFILAAVKKANRGFVGQLVVEIRDENTGEKSYPQYKKLKAFKGKFNLHQLLQLAPELKETEKIVFSPAKNDRILLKNLATSAIEKSGRTIDASRGLELKSSDRITVTMSSIDKTIFIEYLV
;
A
#
# COMPACT_ATOMS: atom_id res chain seq x y z
N MET A 1 -51.19 44.09 6.86
CA MET A 1 -50.03 44.38 7.72
C MET A 1 -49.38 43.15 8.39
N PHE A 2 -49.96 41.94 8.28
CA PHE A 2 -49.42 40.71 8.92
C PHE A 2 -48.49 39.86 8.02
N LYS A 3 -48.59 39.95 6.71
CA LYS A 3 -47.75 39.16 5.77
C LYS A 3 -46.27 39.57 5.70
N ASN A 4 -45.97 40.84 5.97
CA ASN A 4 -44.56 41.33 5.89
C ASN A 4 -43.71 41.02 7.14
N LYS A 5 -44.35 40.72 8.29
CA LYS A 5 -43.62 40.34 9.52
C LYS A 5 -43.15 38.89 9.53
N ILE A 6 -43.87 38.00 8.84
CA ILE A 6 -43.50 36.59 8.74
C ILE A 6 -42.31 36.42 7.80
N GLY A 7 -42.24 37.18 6.67
CA GLY A 7 -41.11 37.15 5.74
C GLY A 7 -39.80 37.66 6.39
N LEU A 8 -39.89 38.71 7.23
CA LEU A 8 -38.76 39.25 7.94
C LEU A 8 -38.25 38.32 9.05
N MET A 9 -39.18 37.60 9.72
CA MET A 9 -38.81 36.62 10.74
C MET A 9 -38.19 35.35 10.18
N ILE A 10 -38.63 34.90 9.00
CA ILE A 10 -38.01 33.79 8.28
C ILE A 10 -36.63 34.20 7.75
N LEU A 11 -36.46 35.43 7.26
CA LEU A 11 -35.17 35.94 6.82
C LEU A 11 -34.15 36.11 7.97
N MET A 12 -34.62 36.51 9.16
CA MET A 12 -33.79 36.56 10.38
C MET A 12 -33.43 35.18 10.93
N LEU A 13 -34.33 34.20 10.84
CA LEU A 13 -34.01 32.81 11.23
C LEU A 13 -33.04 32.13 10.27
N THR A 14 -33.13 32.39 8.97
CA THR A 14 -32.17 31.86 7.99
C THR A 14 -30.80 32.55 8.11
N PHE A 15 -30.77 33.83 8.49
CA PHE A 15 -29.52 34.57 8.70
C PHE A 15 -28.83 34.20 10.02
N SER A 16 -29.61 33.88 11.07
CA SER A 16 -29.09 33.37 12.35
C SER A 16 -28.51 31.96 12.22
N MET A 17 -29.01 31.14 11.28
CA MET A 17 -28.48 29.81 11.02
C MET A 17 -27.21 29.84 10.12
N LEU A 18 -26.96 30.95 9.42
CA LEU A 18 -25.72 31.15 8.63
C LEU A 18 -24.55 31.70 9.44
N LEU A 19 -24.81 32.20 10.68
CA LEU A 19 -23.80 32.74 11.60
C LEU A 19 -23.44 31.77 12.75
N LEU A 20 -23.89 30.52 12.68
CA LEU A 20 -23.24 29.48 13.47
C LEU A 20 -21.79 29.41 12.98
N PRO A 21 -20.78 29.63 13.85
CA PRO A 21 -19.41 29.39 13.46
C PRO A 21 -19.38 27.95 12.94
N LEU A 22 -18.98 27.76 11.70
CA LEU A 22 -18.37 26.54 11.26
C LEU A 22 -17.10 26.35 12.13
N ALA A 23 -17.31 25.97 13.38
CA ALA A 23 -16.36 25.13 14.07
C ALA A 23 -16.38 23.81 13.28
N GLY A 24 -15.88 23.88 12.04
CA GLY A 24 -15.38 22.71 11.37
C GLY A 24 -14.36 22.15 12.34
N SER A 25 -14.72 21.06 13.02
CA SER A 25 -13.75 20.12 13.49
C SER A 25 -12.88 19.88 12.26
N ILE A 26 -11.68 20.47 12.24
CA ILE A 26 -10.59 19.99 11.42
C ILE A 26 -10.58 18.51 11.79
N PRO A 27 -10.91 17.59 10.89
CA PRO A 27 -10.68 16.19 11.20
C PRO A 27 -9.21 16.15 11.59
N ALA A 28 -8.92 15.84 12.84
CA ALA A 28 -7.58 15.43 13.22
C ALA A 28 -7.25 14.39 12.14
N ALA A 29 -6.19 14.63 11.37
CA ALA A 29 -5.66 13.63 10.47
C ALA A 29 -5.38 12.44 11.40
N HIS A 30 -6.31 11.50 11.45
CA HIS A 30 -6.05 10.22 12.06
C HIS A 30 -4.93 9.66 11.18
N ALA A 31 -3.76 9.51 11.73
CA ALA A 31 -2.78 8.65 11.13
C ALA A 31 -3.53 7.34 10.89
N ALA A 32 -3.47 6.83 9.68
CA ALA A 32 -4.23 5.64 9.31
C ALA A 32 -3.83 4.53 10.29
N ALA A 33 -4.81 3.96 10.96
CA ALA A 33 -4.60 2.82 11.83
C ALA A 33 -3.81 1.76 11.07
N GLN A 34 -2.78 1.17 11.71
CA GLN A 34 -1.91 0.22 11.02
C GLN A 34 -2.72 -0.97 10.52
N SER A 35 -2.84 -1.09 9.21
CA SER A 35 -3.55 -2.19 8.57
C SER A 35 -2.74 -3.48 8.63
N SER A 36 -3.41 -4.62 8.71
CA SER A 36 -2.80 -5.92 8.48
C SER A 36 -2.69 -6.26 6.98
N LYS A 37 -3.20 -5.39 6.10
CA LYS A 37 -3.21 -5.58 4.66
C LYS A 37 -2.07 -4.84 3.98
N ILE A 38 -1.54 -5.43 2.93
CA ILE A 38 -0.36 -4.94 2.22
C ILE A 38 -0.72 -4.57 0.78
N ASP A 39 -0.15 -3.46 0.30
CA ASP A 39 -0.05 -3.12 -1.11
C ASP A 39 1.42 -3.18 -1.52
N ALA A 40 1.89 -4.35 -2.00
CA ALA A 40 3.28 -4.59 -2.34
C ALA A 40 3.56 -4.45 -3.84
N VAL A 41 4.70 -3.85 -4.21
CA VAL A 41 5.24 -3.92 -5.56
C VAL A 41 6.62 -4.56 -5.54
N LEU A 42 6.75 -5.70 -6.24
CA LEU A 42 8.01 -6.40 -6.43
C LEU A 42 8.70 -5.86 -7.68
N VAL A 43 9.88 -5.28 -7.52
CA VAL A 43 10.72 -4.73 -8.60
C VAL A 43 11.89 -5.65 -8.83
N VAL A 44 11.97 -6.25 -10.00
CA VAL A 44 12.89 -7.35 -10.29
C VAL A 44 13.81 -6.97 -11.43
N ASP A 45 15.10 -6.99 -11.17
CA ASP A 45 16.11 -6.94 -12.20
C ASP A 45 16.06 -8.22 -13.04
N VAL A 46 15.80 -8.05 -14.34
CA VAL A 46 15.83 -9.15 -15.30
C VAL A 46 16.96 -9.00 -16.30
N SER A 47 18.03 -8.30 -15.92
CA SER A 47 19.24 -8.18 -16.74
C SER A 47 19.97 -9.52 -16.89
N ASN A 48 20.86 -9.61 -17.89
CA ASN A 48 21.61 -10.83 -18.17
C ASN A 48 22.61 -11.20 -17.07
N SER A 49 23.06 -10.26 -16.24
CA SER A 49 23.91 -10.55 -15.07
C SER A 49 23.25 -11.52 -14.10
N MET A 50 21.93 -11.45 -13.96
CA MET A 50 21.14 -12.38 -13.15
C MET A 50 21.26 -13.86 -13.61
N ASN A 51 21.76 -14.15 -14.80
CA ASN A 51 22.09 -15.53 -15.18
C ASN A 51 23.29 -16.10 -14.41
N SER A 52 24.12 -15.22 -13.87
CA SER A 52 25.27 -15.61 -13.03
C SER A 52 24.91 -15.55 -11.54
N SER A 53 24.24 -14.47 -11.12
CA SER A 53 23.91 -14.20 -9.72
C SER A 53 22.77 -15.09 -9.21
N ASP A 54 21.84 -15.47 -10.09
CA ASP A 54 20.69 -16.33 -9.79
C ASP A 54 20.45 -17.37 -10.88
N LYS A 55 21.46 -18.22 -11.11
CA LYS A 55 21.47 -19.25 -12.16
C LYS A 55 20.26 -20.20 -12.06
N ASN A 56 19.84 -20.53 -10.86
CA ASN A 56 18.75 -21.47 -10.59
C ASN A 56 17.38 -20.81 -10.50
N LYS A 57 17.29 -19.49 -10.75
CA LYS A 57 16.07 -18.67 -10.59
C LYS A 57 15.44 -18.79 -9.19
N ILE A 58 16.28 -18.82 -8.14
CA ILE A 58 15.81 -18.85 -6.74
C ILE A 58 15.07 -17.55 -6.41
N GLY A 59 15.45 -16.41 -7.03
CA GLY A 59 14.70 -15.15 -6.92
C GLY A 59 13.24 -15.29 -7.35
N ASN A 60 12.97 -16.04 -8.42
CA ASN A 60 11.61 -16.32 -8.84
C ASN A 60 10.87 -17.13 -7.76
N GLU A 61 11.51 -18.16 -7.20
CA GLU A 61 10.92 -18.98 -6.14
C GLU A 61 10.66 -18.17 -4.87
N ALA A 62 11.58 -17.27 -4.51
CA ALA A 62 11.43 -16.36 -3.37
C ALA A 62 10.27 -15.39 -3.55
N MET A 63 10.10 -14.79 -4.73
CA MET A 63 8.94 -13.94 -5.04
C MET A 63 7.63 -14.72 -4.98
N LYS A 64 7.60 -15.97 -5.46
CA LYS A 64 6.42 -16.83 -5.34
C LYS A 64 6.09 -17.12 -3.89
N MET A 65 7.10 -17.36 -3.04
CA MET A 65 6.92 -17.54 -1.61
C MET A 65 6.33 -16.29 -0.97
N PHE A 66 6.83 -15.10 -1.30
CA PHE A 66 6.27 -13.85 -0.83
C PHE A 66 4.78 -13.71 -1.19
N ILE A 67 4.40 -14.01 -2.44
CA ILE A 67 3.01 -14.02 -2.89
C ILE A 67 2.17 -15.05 -2.10
N ASP A 68 2.73 -16.22 -1.83
CA ASP A 68 2.04 -17.25 -1.04
C ASP A 68 1.82 -16.82 0.41
N MET A 69 2.71 -16.00 0.99
CA MET A 69 2.55 -15.42 2.33
C MET A 69 1.47 -14.35 2.41
N LEU A 70 1.19 -13.61 1.31
CA LEU A 70 0.13 -12.61 1.28
C LEU A 70 -1.25 -13.23 1.56
N SER A 71 -2.16 -12.43 2.13
CA SER A 71 -3.53 -12.85 2.43
C SER A 71 -4.41 -12.85 1.19
N VAL A 72 -5.39 -13.74 1.14
CA VAL A 72 -6.49 -13.69 0.15
C VAL A 72 -7.63 -12.77 0.59
N GLN A 73 -7.45 -12.01 1.66
CA GLN A 73 -8.46 -11.13 2.25
C GLN A 73 -8.18 -9.65 1.96
N GLY A 74 -7.62 -9.35 0.79
CA GLY A 74 -7.48 -7.99 0.31
C GLY A 74 -6.06 -7.48 0.12
N ASP A 75 -5.01 -8.26 0.41
CA ASP A 75 -3.64 -7.88 0.02
C ASP A 75 -3.56 -7.67 -1.48
N LYS A 76 -2.75 -6.69 -1.91
CA LYS A 76 -2.50 -6.46 -3.33
C LYS A 76 -1.02 -6.64 -3.65
N VAL A 77 -0.74 -7.10 -4.86
CA VAL A 77 0.63 -7.19 -5.35
C VAL A 77 0.74 -6.76 -6.81
N GLY A 78 1.75 -5.94 -7.07
CA GLY A 78 2.23 -5.60 -8.40
C GLY A 78 3.61 -6.21 -8.64
N ILE A 79 3.98 -6.44 -9.89
CA ILE A 79 5.30 -6.98 -10.27
C ILE A 79 5.83 -6.15 -11.43
N ILE A 80 7.04 -5.64 -11.30
CA ILE A 80 7.75 -4.88 -12.32
C ILE A 80 9.07 -5.59 -12.63
N ALA A 81 9.20 -6.10 -13.83
CA ALA A 81 10.45 -6.64 -14.36
C ALA A 81 11.11 -5.60 -15.25
N TYR A 82 12.34 -5.24 -14.96
CA TYR A 82 13.04 -4.16 -15.66
C TYR A 82 14.43 -4.54 -16.14
N THR A 83 14.86 -3.84 -17.19
CA THR A 83 16.21 -3.70 -17.67
C THR A 83 16.55 -2.20 -17.78
N ASP A 84 16.90 -1.66 -18.95
CA ASP A 84 16.91 -0.21 -19.24
C ASP A 84 15.51 0.34 -19.59
N ARG A 85 14.50 -0.50 -19.49
CA ARG A 85 13.06 -0.23 -19.67
C ARG A 85 12.24 -1.22 -18.86
N ILE A 86 10.93 -0.98 -18.79
CA ILE A 86 10.01 -1.98 -18.25
C ILE A 86 9.83 -3.09 -19.29
N GLU A 87 10.32 -4.27 -18.98
CA GLU A 87 10.18 -5.46 -19.84
C GLU A 87 8.82 -6.11 -19.68
N ARG A 88 8.34 -6.22 -18.45
CA ARG A 88 7.01 -6.74 -18.11
C ARG A 88 6.49 -6.11 -16.83
N GLU A 89 5.18 -5.90 -16.79
CA GLU A 89 4.49 -5.33 -15.64
C GLU A 89 3.21 -6.09 -15.32
N LYS A 90 2.97 -6.33 -14.04
CA LYS A 90 1.67 -6.63 -13.46
C LYS A 90 1.25 -5.46 -12.60
N ALA A 91 0.13 -4.85 -12.92
CA ALA A 91 -0.48 -3.81 -12.09
C ALA A 91 -0.77 -4.34 -10.68
N LEU A 92 -0.97 -3.43 -9.74
CA LEU A 92 -1.34 -3.76 -8.37
C LEU A 92 -2.72 -4.44 -8.34
N LEU A 93 -2.73 -5.76 -8.14
CA LEU A 93 -3.93 -6.60 -8.17
C LEU A 93 -4.25 -7.10 -6.77
N GLU A 94 -5.53 -6.99 -6.39
CA GLU A 94 -6.04 -7.58 -5.16
C GLU A 94 -6.07 -9.11 -5.27
N ILE A 95 -5.54 -9.77 -4.25
CA ILE A 95 -5.55 -11.24 -4.14
C ILE A 95 -6.85 -11.64 -3.45
N LYS A 96 -7.77 -12.25 -4.21
CA LYS A 96 -9.08 -12.72 -3.72
C LYS A 96 -9.16 -14.23 -3.62
N SER A 97 -8.22 -14.93 -4.24
CA SER A 97 -8.24 -16.38 -4.35
C SER A 97 -6.85 -16.97 -4.56
N ASN A 98 -6.73 -18.28 -4.38
CA ASN A 98 -5.53 -19.00 -4.75
C ASN A 98 -5.28 -18.98 -6.28
N THR A 99 -6.32 -18.82 -7.10
CA THR A 99 -6.16 -18.68 -8.55
C THR A 99 -5.39 -17.40 -8.90
N ASP A 100 -5.66 -16.29 -8.19
CA ASP A 100 -4.93 -15.03 -8.39
C ASP A 100 -3.44 -15.20 -8.07
N LYS A 101 -3.13 -15.91 -6.97
CA LYS A 101 -1.73 -16.27 -6.64
C LYS A 101 -1.08 -17.13 -7.71
N GLN A 102 -1.79 -18.12 -8.26
CA GLN A 102 -1.25 -18.96 -9.33
C GLN A 102 -0.97 -18.15 -10.60
N ASN A 103 -1.87 -17.23 -10.98
CA ASN A 103 -1.67 -16.35 -12.13
C ASN A 103 -0.43 -15.45 -11.95
N LEU A 104 -0.23 -14.90 -10.74
CA LEU A 104 0.95 -14.12 -10.41
C LEU A 104 2.24 -14.95 -10.47
N LYS A 105 2.21 -16.18 -9.95
CA LYS A 105 3.35 -17.10 -10.00
C LYS A 105 3.69 -17.51 -11.43
N GLN A 106 2.69 -17.77 -12.27
CA GLN A 106 2.90 -18.03 -13.71
C GLN A 106 3.53 -16.84 -14.42
N PHE A 107 3.13 -15.61 -14.06
CA PHE A 107 3.76 -14.40 -14.60
C PHE A 107 5.26 -14.34 -14.26
N ILE A 108 5.64 -14.68 -13.02
CA ILE A 108 7.04 -14.74 -12.58
C ILE A 108 7.82 -15.81 -13.36
N ASP A 109 7.22 -17.00 -13.58
CA ASP A 109 7.87 -18.08 -14.33
C ASP A 109 8.19 -17.71 -15.77
N GLN A 110 7.43 -16.78 -16.34
CA GLN A 110 7.58 -16.30 -17.72
C GLN A 110 8.52 -15.09 -17.86
N LEU A 111 9.19 -14.65 -16.79
CA LEU A 111 10.16 -13.56 -16.87
C LEU A 111 11.41 -14.01 -17.64
N ASN A 112 11.76 -13.24 -18.66
CA ASN A 112 12.93 -13.46 -19.50
C ASN A 112 14.04 -12.48 -19.14
N ARG A 113 15.28 -12.89 -19.33
CA ARG A 113 16.44 -12.03 -19.15
C ARG A 113 16.62 -11.12 -20.37
N GLY A 114 17.09 -9.88 -20.12
CA GLY A 114 17.37 -8.87 -21.11
C GLY A 114 18.74 -8.22 -20.93
N THR A 115 19.09 -7.33 -21.84
CA THR A 115 20.35 -6.58 -21.79
C THR A 115 20.14 -5.24 -21.10
N TYR A 116 21.21 -4.73 -20.49
CA TYR A 116 21.26 -3.46 -19.78
C TYR A 116 20.52 -3.47 -18.43
N THR A 117 20.79 -2.44 -17.62
CA THR A 117 20.19 -2.27 -16.29
C THR A 117 20.11 -0.79 -15.97
N ASP A 118 18.92 -0.32 -15.60
CA ASP A 118 18.66 1.02 -15.07
C ASP A 118 17.64 0.93 -13.92
N ILE A 119 18.14 0.90 -12.70
CA ILE A 119 17.30 0.73 -11.49
C ILE A 119 16.25 1.85 -11.35
N ALA A 120 16.55 3.07 -11.83
CA ALA A 120 15.63 4.19 -11.79
C ALA A 120 14.32 3.89 -12.52
N VAL A 121 14.39 3.14 -13.63
CA VAL A 121 13.22 2.76 -14.42
C VAL A 121 12.27 1.89 -13.58
N GLY A 122 12.82 0.88 -12.91
CA GLY A 122 12.00 -0.03 -12.07
C GLY A 122 11.41 0.65 -10.85
N VAL A 123 12.23 1.42 -10.11
CA VAL A 123 11.79 2.09 -8.87
C VAL A 123 10.74 3.18 -9.16
N ARG A 124 10.97 4.01 -10.20
CA ARG A 124 10.01 5.04 -10.60
C ARG A 124 8.65 4.46 -10.97
N GLU A 125 8.62 3.37 -11.76
CA GLU A 125 7.35 2.73 -12.12
C GLU A 125 6.67 2.11 -10.90
N ALA A 126 7.42 1.55 -9.95
CA ALA A 126 6.86 1.00 -8.72
C ALA A 126 6.17 2.06 -7.85
N VAL A 127 6.81 3.22 -7.68
CA VAL A 127 6.21 4.36 -6.97
C VAL A 127 4.91 4.78 -7.65
N LYS A 128 4.93 4.92 -8.97
CA LYS A 128 3.74 5.27 -9.76
C LYS A 128 2.61 4.24 -9.63
N VAL A 129 2.92 2.94 -9.68
CA VAL A 129 1.93 1.86 -9.51
C VAL A 129 1.24 1.94 -8.16
N LEU A 130 1.98 2.25 -7.08
CA LEU A 130 1.39 2.48 -5.77
C LEU A 130 0.62 3.79 -5.68
N GLU A 131 1.10 4.88 -6.29
CA GLU A 131 0.36 6.14 -6.35
C GLU A 131 -1.01 5.99 -7.01
N ASP A 132 -1.06 5.22 -8.10
CA ASP A 132 -2.26 5.01 -8.89
C ASP A 132 -3.22 3.98 -8.29
N GLY A 133 -2.70 3.04 -7.47
CA GLY A 133 -3.43 1.83 -7.12
C GLY A 133 -3.52 1.48 -5.65
N ALA A 134 -2.72 2.08 -4.76
CA ALA A 134 -2.74 1.74 -3.35
C ALA A 134 -4.06 2.12 -2.67
N ASP A 135 -4.47 1.31 -1.72
CA ASP A 135 -5.58 1.60 -0.83
C ASP A 135 -5.07 2.39 0.37
N ALA A 136 -5.73 3.49 0.71
CA ALA A 136 -5.32 4.33 1.84
C ALA A 136 -5.39 3.61 3.21
N SER A 137 -6.10 2.48 3.28
CA SER A 137 -6.20 1.63 4.47
C SER A 137 -5.20 0.48 4.48
N HIS A 138 -4.32 0.36 3.46
CA HIS A 138 -3.30 -0.68 3.38
C HIS A 138 -1.91 -0.11 3.63
N GLU A 139 -0.98 -0.96 4.06
CA GLU A 139 0.43 -0.64 4.21
C GLU A 139 1.13 -0.78 2.85
N PRO A 140 1.55 0.32 2.19
CA PRO A 140 2.24 0.24 0.92
C PRO A 140 3.70 -0.15 1.10
N MET A 141 4.27 -0.93 0.17
CA MET A 141 5.70 -1.24 0.16
C MET A 141 6.24 -1.54 -1.23
N ILE A 142 7.52 -1.27 -1.42
CA ILE A 142 8.29 -1.67 -2.60
C ILE A 142 9.41 -2.61 -2.15
N VAL A 143 9.63 -3.71 -2.89
CA VAL A 143 10.77 -4.61 -2.70
C VAL A 143 11.57 -4.65 -4.00
N VAL A 144 12.82 -4.18 -3.97
CA VAL A 144 13.73 -4.16 -5.11
C VAL A 144 14.72 -5.30 -4.99
N LEU A 145 14.79 -6.18 -6.00
CA LEU A 145 15.80 -7.23 -6.15
C LEU A 145 16.72 -6.89 -7.32
N ALA A 146 18.00 -6.68 -7.04
CA ALA A 146 19.03 -6.34 -8.02
C ALA A 146 20.36 -7.06 -7.73
N ASP A 147 21.16 -7.33 -8.75
CA ASP A 147 22.47 -8.00 -8.63
C ASP A 147 23.65 -7.15 -9.08
N GLY A 148 23.42 -5.93 -9.49
CA GLY A 148 24.51 -5.14 -10.03
C GLY A 148 24.26 -3.65 -10.08
N ASN A 149 25.24 -2.95 -10.63
CA ASN A 149 25.18 -1.53 -10.89
C ASN A 149 24.41 -1.26 -12.19
N ASN A 150 24.01 -0.03 -12.40
CA ASN A 150 23.48 0.39 -13.68
C ASN A 150 24.44 0.06 -14.83
N ALA A 151 23.90 -0.53 -15.88
CA ALA A 151 24.57 -0.80 -17.14
C ALA A 151 23.74 -0.21 -18.28
N LEU A 152 23.82 1.12 -18.44
CA LEU A 152 22.97 1.85 -19.36
C LEU A 152 23.27 1.53 -20.83
N ASN A 153 22.21 1.54 -21.64
CA ASN A 153 22.32 1.36 -23.08
C ASN A 153 22.96 2.60 -23.73
N LYS A 154 24.20 2.48 -24.21
CA LYS A 154 24.94 3.57 -24.85
C LYS A 154 24.25 4.13 -26.11
N LYS A 155 23.31 3.39 -26.71
CA LYS A 155 22.55 3.82 -27.90
C LYS A 155 21.28 4.62 -27.53
N SER A 156 20.88 4.64 -26.27
CA SER A 156 19.63 5.31 -25.83
C SER A 156 19.82 6.79 -25.52
N ASN A 157 21.00 7.36 -25.65
CA ASN A 157 21.36 8.72 -25.22
C ASN A 157 21.08 9.02 -23.73
N ARG A 158 20.75 8.01 -22.94
CA ARG A 158 20.49 8.13 -21.51
C ARG A 158 21.80 8.15 -20.73
N THR A 159 21.97 9.16 -19.89
CA THR A 159 23.17 9.34 -19.08
C THR A 159 22.97 8.81 -17.66
N GLN A 160 24.08 8.47 -16.96
CA GLN A 160 24.02 8.07 -15.55
C GLN A 160 23.41 9.19 -14.70
N ALA A 161 23.76 10.46 -14.93
CA ALA A 161 23.21 11.59 -14.18
C ALA A 161 21.69 11.72 -14.33
N GLN A 162 21.14 11.41 -15.50
CA GLN A 162 19.68 11.38 -15.69
C GLN A 162 19.03 10.24 -14.91
N SER A 163 19.63 9.04 -14.95
CA SER A 163 19.17 7.90 -14.17
C SER A 163 19.19 8.21 -12.67
N ASP A 164 20.31 8.74 -12.16
CA ASP A 164 20.47 9.09 -10.75
C ASP A 164 19.46 10.15 -10.29
N ASN A 165 19.21 11.18 -11.11
CA ASN A 165 18.22 12.22 -10.80
C ASN A 165 16.80 11.65 -10.75
N GLU A 166 16.42 10.78 -11.69
CA GLU A 166 15.12 10.13 -11.70
C GLU A 166 14.93 9.18 -10.50
N LEU A 167 15.99 8.43 -10.16
CA LEU A 167 15.99 7.57 -8.99
C LEU A 167 15.81 8.38 -7.70
N ASN A 168 16.58 9.47 -7.56
CA ASN A 168 16.48 10.37 -6.41
C ASN A 168 15.07 10.97 -6.27
N GLN A 169 14.48 11.41 -7.39
CA GLN A 169 13.10 11.91 -7.36
C GLN A 169 12.11 10.84 -6.92
N ALA A 170 12.21 9.62 -7.47
CA ALA A 170 11.33 8.52 -7.11
C ALA A 170 11.45 8.15 -5.62
N VAL A 171 12.64 8.20 -5.05
CA VAL A 171 12.87 7.95 -3.62
C VAL A 171 12.25 9.05 -2.74
N GLU A 172 12.39 10.34 -3.12
CA GLU A 172 11.74 11.43 -2.41
C GLU A 172 10.21 11.34 -2.51
N ASP A 173 9.66 10.97 -3.67
CA ASP A 173 8.22 10.76 -3.84
C ASP A 173 7.73 9.61 -2.96
N ALA A 174 8.46 8.49 -2.90
CA ALA A 174 8.17 7.37 -2.01
C ALA A 174 8.20 7.79 -0.54
N LYS A 175 9.25 8.50 -0.12
CA LYS A 175 9.41 9.01 1.25
C LYS A 175 8.26 9.93 1.65
N ASN A 176 7.90 10.90 0.79
CA ASN A 176 6.81 11.86 1.05
C ASN A 176 5.44 11.19 1.16
N LYS A 177 5.29 9.98 0.62
CA LYS A 177 4.07 9.17 0.65
C LYS A 177 4.13 8.02 1.68
N ASN A 178 5.18 7.98 2.50
CA ASN A 178 5.42 6.90 3.45
C ASN A 178 5.42 5.50 2.79
N ILE A 179 6.02 5.39 1.60
CA ILE A 179 6.21 4.11 0.91
C ILE A 179 7.64 3.62 1.19
N PRO A 180 7.84 2.63 2.08
CA PRO A 180 9.15 2.06 2.33
C PRO A 180 9.64 1.25 1.14
N ILE A 181 10.92 1.45 0.77
CA ILE A 181 11.61 0.73 -0.29
C ILE A 181 12.62 -0.23 0.33
N TYR A 182 12.25 -1.51 0.44
CA TYR A 182 13.16 -2.57 0.83
C TYR A 182 14.05 -2.94 -0.35
N THR A 183 15.33 -3.16 -0.11
CA THR A 183 16.27 -3.56 -1.16
C THR A 183 16.96 -4.87 -0.83
N ILE A 184 17.15 -5.69 -1.84
CA ILE A 184 17.87 -6.97 -1.77
C ILE A 184 18.96 -6.96 -2.83
N GLY A 185 20.20 -6.86 -2.41
CA GLY A 185 21.37 -6.90 -3.28
C GLY A 185 21.96 -8.31 -3.39
N LEU A 186 21.98 -8.87 -4.60
CA LEU A 186 22.73 -10.09 -4.89
C LEU A 186 24.16 -9.74 -5.25
N ASN A 187 25.12 -10.11 -4.41
CA ASN A 187 26.53 -9.75 -4.51
C ASN A 187 27.43 -10.98 -4.74
N SER A 188 27.08 -11.83 -5.69
CA SER A 188 27.83 -13.06 -5.95
C SER A 188 29.22 -12.80 -6.55
N ASP A 189 29.44 -11.68 -7.24
CA ASP A 189 30.70 -11.30 -7.87
C ASP A 189 31.46 -10.20 -7.12
N GLY A 190 30.94 -9.72 -6.00
CA GLY A 190 31.54 -8.68 -5.16
C GLY A 190 31.51 -7.26 -5.75
N LYS A 191 30.71 -7.03 -6.81
CA LYS A 191 30.68 -5.73 -7.51
C LYS A 191 29.45 -4.89 -7.24
N LEU A 192 28.50 -5.39 -6.46
CA LEU A 192 27.30 -4.66 -6.12
C LEU A 192 27.63 -3.34 -5.41
N ASN A 193 27.03 -2.24 -5.84
CA ASN A 193 27.05 -0.98 -5.09
C ASN A 193 26.00 -1.07 -3.96
N LYS A 194 26.38 -1.68 -2.85
CA LYS A 194 25.52 -1.92 -1.69
C LYS A 194 25.14 -0.63 -0.98
N GLU A 195 26.03 0.36 -0.99
CA GLU A 195 25.76 1.67 -0.39
C GLU A 195 24.59 2.38 -1.09
N ALA A 196 24.53 2.33 -2.42
CA ALA A 196 23.44 2.91 -3.20
C ALA A 196 22.10 2.22 -2.89
N LEU A 197 22.07 0.89 -2.79
CA LEU A 197 20.84 0.16 -2.41
C LEU A 197 20.44 0.45 -0.96
N ALA A 198 21.41 0.51 -0.03
CA ALA A 198 21.15 0.84 1.36
C ALA A 198 20.60 2.26 1.53
N ASP A 199 21.05 3.22 0.70
CA ASP A 199 20.53 4.60 0.71
C ASP A 199 19.04 4.64 0.36
N LEU A 200 18.58 3.90 -0.66
CA LEU A 200 17.16 3.82 -1.04
C LEU A 200 16.29 3.37 0.13
N SER A 201 16.74 2.34 0.84
CA SER A 201 16.01 1.80 1.99
C SER A 201 16.05 2.77 3.18
N THR A 202 17.21 3.30 3.52
CA THR A 202 17.40 4.19 4.68
C THR A 202 16.57 5.47 4.54
N ARG A 203 16.57 6.08 3.36
CA ARG A 203 15.80 7.32 3.09
C ARG A 203 14.31 7.14 3.19
N THR A 204 13.81 5.93 2.94
CA THR A 204 12.38 5.58 3.00
C THR A 204 12.00 4.82 4.28
N GLY A 205 12.91 4.70 5.25
CA GLY A 205 12.65 4.05 6.54
C GLY A 205 12.56 2.53 6.49
N ALA A 206 13.07 1.89 5.41
CA ALA A 206 13.08 0.46 5.22
C ALA A 206 14.44 -0.19 5.52
N LYS A 207 14.54 -1.50 5.38
CA LYS A 207 15.77 -2.27 5.53
C LYS A 207 16.36 -2.64 4.18
N SER A 208 17.71 -2.65 4.11
CA SER A 208 18.48 -3.20 3.01
C SER A 208 19.08 -4.54 3.41
N PHE A 209 19.04 -5.49 2.50
CA PHE A 209 19.63 -6.81 2.64
C PHE A 209 20.67 -7.03 1.56
N GLU A 210 21.72 -7.76 1.90
CA GLU A 210 22.74 -8.20 0.97
C GLU A 210 22.97 -9.69 1.15
N THR A 211 23.12 -10.42 0.06
CA THR A 211 23.53 -11.81 0.08
C THR A 211 24.42 -12.16 -1.10
N SER A 212 25.36 -13.07 -0.89
CA SER A 212 26.17 -13.66 -1.97
C SER A 212 25.54 -14.90 -2.59
N SER A 213 24.43 -15.37 -2.02
CA SER A 213 23.70 -16.57 -2.46
C SER A 213 22.24 -16.28 -2.74
N ALA A 214 21.76 -16.62 -3.92
CA ALA A 214 20.33 -16.57 -4.22
C ALA A 214 19.50 -17.50 -3.32
N ASP A 215 20.10 -18.54 -2.72
CA ASP A 215 19.41 -19.48 -1.83
C ASP A 215 18.91 -18.82 -0.53
N ASP A 216 19.47 -17.67 -0.14
CA ASP A 216 19.04 -16.90 1.04
C ASP A 216 17.78 -16.06 0.79
N LEU A 217 17.41 -15.84 -0.49
CA LEU A 217 16.31 -14.95 -0.85
C LEU A 217 14.95 -15.31 -0.23
N PRO A 218 14.56 -16.59 -0.12
CA PRO A 218 13.31 -16.94 0.54
C PRO A 218 13.27 -16.49 2.01
N GLN A 219 14.39 -16.64 2.73
CA GLN A 219 14.50 -16.18 4.12
C GLN A 219 14.42 -14.65 4.20
N ILE A 220 15.16 -13.94 3.35
CA ILE A 220 15.18 -12.48 3.30
C ILE A 220 13.78 -11.92 3.01
N LEU A 221 13.05 -12.49 2.05
CA LEU A 221 11.68 -12.04 1.75
C LEU A 221 10.69 -12.33 2.89
N SER A 222 10.89 -13.42 3.63
CA SER A 222 10.14 -13.68 4.88
C SER A 222 10.42 -12.61 5.94
N GLU A 223 11.69 -12.18 6.08
CA GLU A 223 12.09 -11.13 7.01
C GLU A 223 11.52 -9.76 6.62
N ILE A 224 11.51 -9.44 5.33
CA ILE A 224 10.88 -8.23 4.81
C ILE A 224 9.38 -8.23 5.13
N PHE A 225 8.69 -9.33 4.82
CA PHE A 225 7.26 -9.47 5.11
C PHE A 225 6.96 -9.29 6.61
N ALA A 226 7.69 -10.01 7.47
CA ALA A 226 7.50 -9.92 8.89
C ALA A 226 7.83 -8.51 9.42
N SER A 227 8.95 -7.92 8.99
CA SER A 227 9.36 -6.57 9.41
C SER A 227 8.34 -5.50 9.00
N HIS A 228 7.79 -5.60 7.80
CA HIS A 228 6.81 -4.63 7.28
C HIS A 228 5.52 -4.64 8.09
N LEU A 229 5.00 -5.81 8.43
CA LEU A 229 3.80 -5.98 9.25
C LEU A 229 4.06 -5.93 10.77
N LYS A 230 5.27 -5.57 11.19
CA LYS A 230 5.67 -5.56 12.62
C LYS A 230 5.40 -6.90 13.31
N LEU A 231 5.70 -7.98 12.58
CA LEU A 231 5.65 -9.36 13.04
C LEU A 231 7.07 -9.85 13.34
N ASN A 232 7.17 -10.89 14.16
CA ASN A 232 8.43 -11.56 14.41
C ASN A 232 8.43 -12.92 13.73
N ILE A 233 9.55 -13.28 13.12
CA ILE A 233 9.79 -14.66 12.71
C ILE A 233 10.09 -15.47 13.95
N VAL A 234 9.32 -16.50 14.20
CA VAL A 234 9.55 -17.45 15.29
C VAL A 234 10.25 -18.68 14.73
N PRO A 235 11.56 -18.84 14.94
CA PRO A 235 12.25 -20.08 14.60
C PRO A 235 11.64 -21.22 15.42
N ILE A 236 11.20 -22.28 14.75
CA ILE A 236 10.64 -23.45 15.44
C ILE A 236 11.73 -24.50 15.65
N GLN A 237 12.30 -25.00 14.55
CA GLN A 237 13.26 -26.09 14.60
C GLN A 237 14.08 -26.19 13.31
N SER A 238 15.35 -26.59 13.44
CA SER A 238 16.15 -27.06 12.32
C SER A 238 16.28 -28.59 12.40
N LEU A 239 16.03 -29.27 11.30
CA LEU A 239 16.06 -30.72 11.18
C LEU A 239 17.08 -31.15 10.13
N THR A 240 17.59 -32.36 10.28
CA THR A 240 18.26 -33.07 9.20
C THR A 240 17.33 -34.21 8.74
N GLY A 241 16.96 -34.18 7.47
CA GLY A 241 16.12 -35.24 6.89
C GLY A 241 16.77 -36.62 7.04
N ASN A 242 15.94 -37.60 7.34
CA ASN A 242 16.35 -39.01 7.49
C ASN A 242 15.44 -39.99 6.73
N GLY A 243 14.65 -39.45 5.79
CA GLY A 243 13.70 -40.24 5.01
C GLY A 243 12.43 -40.66 5.76
N SER A 244 12.30 -40.30 7.04
CA SER A 244 11.12 -40.59 7.88
C SER A 244 10.44 -39.32 8.36
N TYR A 245 9.19 -39.43 8.83
CA TYR A 245 8.48 -38.29 9.44
C TYR A 245 9.09 -37.96 10.80
N GLN A 246 9.43 -36.72 11.00
CA GLN A 246 9.94 -36.14 12.25
C GLN A 246 8.91 -35.17 12.81
N ASP A 247 8.66 -35.22 14.11
CA ASP A 247 7.66 -34.42 14.79
C ASP A 247 8.19 -33.01 15.12
N VAL A 248 7.36 -32.01 14.87
CA VAL A 248 7.62 -30.60 15.18
C VAL A 248 6.37 -30.02 15.83
N THR A 249 6.51 -29.35 16.97
CA THR A 249 5.39 -28.67 17.62
C THR A 249 5.28 -27.24 17.14
N VAL A 250 4.08 -26.85 16.70
CA VAL A 250 3.72 -25.49 16.31
C VAL A 250 2.71 -24.96 17.31
N ASN A 251 3.13 -24.09 18.21
CA ASN A 251 2.25 -23.49 19.20
C ASN A 251 1.52 -22.27 18.64
N VAL A 252 0.18 -22.31 18.59
CA VAL A 252 -0.69 -21.17 18.28
C VAL A 252 -1.09 -20.49 19.58
N PRO A 253 -0.61 -19.24 19.83
CA PRO A 253 -0.63 -18.66 21.18
C PRO A 253 -2.00 -18.18 21.64
N ASN A 254 -2.89 -17.81 20.71
CA ASN A 254 -4.23 -17.29 21.03
C ASN A 254 -5.17 -17.40 19.82
N ALA A 255 -6.45 -17.15 20.05
CA ALA A 255 -7.51 -17.25 19.03
C ALA A 255 -7.54 -16.06 18.03
N ASN A 256 -6.73 -15.00 18.23
CA ASN A 256 -6.71 -13.82 17.35
C ASN A 256 -5.74 -13.99 16.17
N VAL A 257 -5.08 -15.14 16.03
CA VAL A 257 -4.27 -15.48 14.87
C VAL A 257 -5.17 -15.66 13.65
N LEU A 258 -5.03 -14.78 12.66
CA LEU A 258 -5.75 -14.89 11.39
C LEU A 258 -5.13 -15.95 10.49
N GLU A 259 -3.80 -15.95 10.40
CA GLU A 259 -3.05 -16.87 9.56
C GLU A 259 -1.74 -17.27 10.27
N ALA A 260 -1.38 -18.54 10.16
CA ALA A 260 -0.06 -19.03 10.53
C ALA A 260 0.67 -19.50 9.27
N ASN A 261 1.75 -18.81 8.93
CA ASN A 261 2.61 -19.11 7.80
C ASN A 261 3.83 -19.89 8.27
N ILE A 262 3.84 -21.20 8.06
CA ILE A 262 4.96 -22.08 8.39
C ILE A 262 5.81 -22.23 7.13
N SER A 263 6.98 -21.61 7.12
CA SER A 263 7.95 -21.75 6.04
C SER A 263 8.96 -22.84 6.35
N ILE A 264 9.03 -23.83 5.49
CA ILE A 264 9.95 -24.97 5.58
C ILE A 264 10.96 -24.83 4.45
N MET A 265 12.13 -24.32 4.78
CA MET A 265 13.23 -24.08 3.84
C MET A 265 14.03 -25.37 3.67
N SER A 266 14.21 -25.79 2.44
CA SER A 266 14.83 -27.08 2.13
C SER A 266 15.23 -27.14 0.66
N SER A 267 16.43 -27.58 0.35
CA SER A 267 16.92 -27.74 -1.04
C SER A 267 16.22 -28.85 -1.83
N LYS A 268 15.36 -29.63 -1.18
CA LYS A 268 14.54 -30.67 -1.78
C LYS A 268 13.13 -30.61 -1.21
N PRO A 269 12.09 -30.92 -1.99
CA PRO A 269 10.71 -30.96 -1.49
C PRO A 269 10.56 -31.86 -0.27
N VAL A 270 9.69 -31.44 0.66
CA VAL A 270 9.32 -32.22 1.85
C VAL A 270 7.86 -32.68 1.78
N ASP A 271 7.57 -33.81 2.44
CA ASP A 271 6.20 -34.22 2.70
C ASP A 271 5.83 -33.85 4.14
N ILE A 272 4.56 -33.46 4.31
CA ILE A 272 4.07 -33.01 5.62
C ILE A 272 2.77 -33.72 5.98
N LYS A 273 2.54 -33.83 7.29
CA LYS A 273 1.25 -34.16 7.91
C LYS A 273 0.99 -33.17 9.02
N LEU A 274 -0.28 -32.86 9.28
CA LEU A 274 -0.69 -31.91 10.29
C LEU A 274 -1.77 -32.50 11.17
N THR A 275 -1.62 -32.32 12.48
CA THR A 275 -2.59 -32.75 13.50
C THR A 275 -2.92 -31.55 14.38
N ASN A 276 -4.20 -31.29 14.62
CA ASN A 276 -4.65 -30.17 15.45
C ASN A 276 -4.50 -30.47 16.95
N PRO A 277 -4.68 -29.46 17.83
CA PRO A 277 -4.54 -29.63 19.28
C PRO A 277 -5.49 -30.67 19.91
N SER A 278 -6.61 -31.01 19.24
CA SER A 278 -7.52 -32.07 19.69
C SER A 278 -7.10 -33.47 19.25
N GLY A 279 -5.95 -33.62 18.55
CA GLY A 279 -5.45 -34.90 18.08
C GLY A 279 -6.02 -35.35 16.72
N GLN A 280 -6.82 -34.51 16.05
CA GLN A 280 -7.39 -34.83 14.76
C GLN A 280 -6.38 -34.55 13.63
N SER A 281 -6.21 -35.50 12.71
CA SER A 281 -5.41 -35.31 11.50
C SER A 281 -6.16 -34.38 10.54
N ILE A 282 -5.46 -33.33 10.08
CA ILE A 282 -5.99 -32.34 9.14
C ILE A 282 -5.45 -32.62 7.75
N PRO A 283 -6.32 -32.75 6.72
CA PRO A 283 -5.86 -32.90 5.35
C PRO A 283 -5.06 -31.67 4.88
N VAL A 284 -3.99 -31.90 4.14
CA VAL A 284 -3.13 -30.86 3.55
C VAL A 284 -2.95 -31.13 2.07
N PRO A 285 -3.54 -30.33 1.16
CA PRO A 285 -4.34 -29.11 1.43
C PRO A 285 -5.78 -29.39 1.89
N SER A 286 -6.40 -28.36 2.48
CA SER A 286 -7.82 -28.33 2.83
C SER A 286 -8.34 -26.88 2.73
N ASN A 287 -9.59 -26.64 3.08
CA ASN A 287 -10.14 -25.29 3.15
C ASN A 287 -9.48 -24.43 4.25
N GLU A 288 -8.94 -25.07 5.28
CA GLU A 288 -8.31 -24.39 6.44
C GLU A 288 -6.78 -24.40 6.34
N VAL A 289 -6.21 -25.25 5.51
CA VAL A 289 -4.76 -25.40 5.39
C VAL A 289 -4.35 -25.42 3.92
N LEU A 290 -3.65 -24.38 3.52
CA LEU A 290 -3.10 -24.24 2.18
C LEU A 290 -1.65 -24.71 2.17
N ILE A 291 -1.22 -25.26 1.03
CA ILE A 291 0.19 -25.64 0.84
C ILE A 291 0.68 -25.11 -0.49
N SER A 292 1.89 -24.55 -0.47
CA SER A 292 2.65 -24.19 -1.67
C SER A 292 3.99 -24.91 -1.62
N LYS A 293 4.30 -25.66 -2.66
CA LYS A 293 5.58 -26.39 -2.79
C LYS A 293 6.42 -25.77 -3.91
N SER A 294 7.68 -25.57 -3.65
CA SER A 294 8.69 -25.08 -4.56
C SER A 294 9.94 -25.97 -4.49
N LYS A 295 10.95 -25.62 -5.27
CA LYS A 295 12.26 -26.30 -5.23
C LYS A 295 13.05 -26.02 -3.95
N SER A 296 12.86 -24.84 -3.35
CA SER A 296 13.64 -24.34 -2.23
C SER A 296 12.84 -24.13 -0.94
N TYR A 297 11.50 -24.27 -1.00
CA TYR A 297 10.64 -24.15 0.18
C TYR A 297 9.37 -24.99 0.06
N THR A 298 8.77 -25.24 1.20
CA THR A 298 7.35 -25.61 1.34
C THR A 298 6.72 -24.64 2.33
N LEU A 299 5.67 -23.92 1.91
CA LEU A 299 4.88 -23.04 2.77
C LEU A 299 3.57 -23.74 3.13
N VAL A 300 3.30 -23.84 4.43
CA VAL A 300 2.01 -24.29 4.97
C VAL A 300 1.34 -23.07 5.59
N LYS A 301 0.19 -22.69 5.08
CA LYS A 301 -0.61 -21.60 5.63
C LYS A 301 -1.85 -22.18 6.29
N MET A 302 -1.98 -21.98 7.60
CA MET A 302 -3.19 -22.32 8.34
C MET A 302 -4.05 -21.06 8.47
N LEU A 303 -5.33 -21.16 8.12
CA LEU A 303 -6.31 -20.07 8.20
C LEU A 303 -7.09 -20.17 9.49
N LYS A 304 -7.08 -19.12 10.29
CA LYS A 304 -7.75 -19.04 11.61
C LYS A 304 -7.51 -20.29 12.46
N PRO A 305 -6.24 -20.67 12.68
CA PRO A 305 -5.93 -21.89 13.41
C PRO A 305 -6.44 -21.82 14.85
N VAL A 306 -6.97 -22.92 15.36
CA VAL A 306 -7.36 -23.00 16.77
C VAL A 306 -6.13 -22.88 17.67
N GLN A 307 -6.28 -22.23 18.82
CA GLN A 307 -5.24 -22.08 19.84
C GLN A 307 -4.76 -23.43 20.36
N GLY A 308 -3.48 -23.54 20.63
CA GLY A 308 -2.84 -24.70 21.23
C GLY A 308 -1.70 -25.29 20.40
N ASP A 309 -1.24 -26.46 20.81
CA ASP A 309 -0.11 -27.14 20.20
C ASP A 309 -0.55 -28.00 19.02
N TRP A 310 -0.16 -27.59 17.82
CA TRP A 310 -0.32 -28.35 16.59
C TRP A 310 0.91 -29.23 16.40
N LYS A 311 0.68 -30.45 15.92
CA LYS A 311 1.76 -31.38 15.55
C LYS A 311 1.96 -31.33 14.05
N LEU A 312 3.09 -30.79 13.61
CA LEU A 312 3.56 -30.84 12.23
C LEU A 312 4.56 -31.99 12.11
N GLN A 313 4.33 -32.90 11.19
CA GLN A 313 5.25 -33.98 10.86
C GLN A 313 5.89 -33.67 9.51
N VAL A 314 7.23 -33.65 9.47
CA VAL A 314 8.00 -33.32 8.27
C VAL A 314 8.87 -34.50 7.87
N LYS A 315 8.76 -34.92 6.60
CA LYS A 315 9.60 -35.94 6.00
C LYS A 315 10.42 -35.33 4.88
N GLY A 316 11.70 -35.23 5.06
CA GLY A 316 12.68 -34.77 4.07
C GLY A 316 13.59 -35.89 3.59
N ALA A 317 14.27 -35.65 2.45
CA ALA A 317 15.28 -36.56 1.94
C ALA A 317 16.44 -36.72 2.93
N ASP A 318 17.09 -37.87 2.92
CA ASP A 318 18.24 -38.15 3.78
C ASP A 318 19.34 -37.08 3.64
N LYS A 319 19.88 -36.66 4.79
CA LYS A 319 20.93 -35.63 4.95
C LYS A 319 20.56 -34.22 4.43
N ASN A 320 19.29 -33.98 4.11
CA ASN A 320 18.85 -32.66 3.69
C ASN A 320 18.59 -31.76 4.91
N LYS A 321 19.19 -30.56 4.92
CA LYS A 321 18.90 -29.58 5.96
C LYS A 321 17.51 -28.99 5.74
N ILE A 322 16.74 -28.85 6.81
CA ILE A 322 15.38 -28.36 6.82
C ILE A 322 15.25 -27.33 7.95
N ASP A 323 15.08 -26.08 7.61
CA ASP A 323 14.87 -25.00 8.59
C ASP A 323 13.37 -24.61 8.60
N ILE A 324 12.75 -24.60 9.77
CA ILE A 324 11.31 -24.36 9.93
C ILE A 324 11.11 -23.07 10.73
N ASN A 325 10.47 -22.11 10.10
CA ASN A 325 10.12 -20.82 10.69
C ASN A 325 8.61 -20.60 10.62
N LEU A 326 8.11 -19.75 11.49
CA LEU A 326 6.70 -19.42 11.62
C LEU A 326 6.53 -17.91 11.69
N VAL A 327 5.56 -17.39 10.94
CA VAL A 327 5.09 -16.02 11.02
C VAL A 327 3.58 -16.04 11.21
N PHE A 328 3.11 -15.44 12.29
CA PHE A 328 1.68 -15.25 12.51
C PHE A 328 1.23 -13.92 11.95
N ASN A 329 0.08 -13.91 11.29
CA ASN A 329 -0.61 -12.69 10.91
C ASN A 329 -1.78 -12.44 11.87
N TYR A 330 -1.91 -11.20 12.33
CA TYR A 330 -2.92 -10.75 13.29
C TYR A 330 -3.63 -9.51 12.75
N ASP A 331 -4.94 -9.46 12.92
CA ASP A 331 -5.72 -8.23 12.74
C ASP A 331 -5.79 -7.48 14.09
N LEU A 332 -4.65 -6.90 14.46
CA LEU A 332 -4.50 -6.20 15.75
C LEU A 332 -3.86 -4.84 15.53
N GLU A 333 -4.43 -3.84 16.16
CA GLU A 333 -3.90 -2.48 16.23
C GLU A 333 -3.74 -2.08 17.70
N LEU A 334 -2.87 -1.10 17.97
CA LEU A 334 -2.70 -0.51 19.30
C LEU A 334 -3.21 0.93 19.28
N ALA A 335 -4.28 1.17 20.02
CA ALA A 335 -4.86 2.50 20.18
C ALA A 335 -4.46 3.13 21.51
N LEU A 336 -4.29 4.45 21.52
CA LEU A 336 -4.13 5.27 22.74
C LEU A 336 -5.49 5.81 23.19
N ASP A 337 -5.69 5.88 24.49
CA ASP A 337 -6.75 6.72 25.05
C ASP A 337 -6.52 8.19 24.62
N PRO A 338 -7.57 8.96 24.35
CA PRO A 338 -7.41 10.35 23.91
C PRO A 338 -6.63 11.19 24.90
N ILE A 339 -5.50 11.74 24.46
CA ILE A 339 -4.70 12.69 25.24
C ILE A 339 -5.25 14.10 24.98
N PRO A 340 -5.64 14.85 26.03
CA PRO A 340 -6.21 16.18 25.86
C PRO A 340 -5.26 17.12 25.11
N GLN A 341 -5.74 17.77 24.06
CA GLN A 341 -4.99 18.75 23.28
C GLN A 341 -5.02 20.11 23.99
N LYS A 342 -4.07 20.32 24.89
CA LYS A 342 -3.89 21.56 25.65
C LYS A 342 -2.42 21.92 25.74
N SER A 343 -2.11 23.14 26.18
CA SER A 343 -0.75 23.49 26.56
C SER A 343 -0.43 22.87 27.92
N TYR A 344 0.67 22.13 27.97
CA TYR A 344 1.18 21.50 29.17
C TYR A 344 2.27 22.33 29.81
N LYS A 345 2.53 22.16 31.11
CA LYS A 345 3.62 22.79 31.85
C LYS A 345 4.56 21.69 32.38
N LYS A 346 5.79 22.09 32.70
CA LYS A 346 6.71 21.22 33.44
C LYS A 346 6.05 20.79 34.75
N GLY A 347 6.06 19.46 35.01
CA GLY A 347 5.45 18.85 36.17
C GLY A 347 4.00 18.41 35.98
N ASP A 348 3.34 18.79 34.88
CA ASP A 348 2.00 18.26 34.56
C ASP A 348 2.07 16.75 34.34
N THR A 349 1.03 16.05 34.79
CA THR A 349 0.89 14.61 34.61
C THR A 349 -0.15 14.28 33.57
N LEU A 350 0.11 13.24 32.76
CA LEU A 350 -0.78 12.67 31.78
C LEU A 350 -0.99 11.20 32.10
N ASP A 351 -2.24 10.79 32.20
CA ASP A 351 -2.57 9.38 32.26
C ASP A 351 -2.47 8.79 30.84
N ILE A 352 -1.68 7.74 30.72
CA ILE A 352 -1.45 7.03 29.49
C ILE A 352 -2.21 5.70 29.57
N GLY A 353 -3.17 5.53 28.68
CA GLY A 353 -3.88 4.28 28.46
C GLY A 353 -3.69 3.81 27.03
N ALA A 354 -3.37 2.54 26.83
CA ALA A 354 -3.26 1.94 25.51
C ALA A 354 -3.90 0.56 25.49
N TYR A 355 -4.57 0.22 24.40
CA TYR A 355 -5.31 -1.04 24.29
C TYR A 355 -5.28 -1.55 22.85
N LEU A 356 -5.41 -2.87 22.71
CA LEU A 356 -5.51 -3.52 21.42
C LEU A 356 -6.93 -3.40 20.86
N THR A 357 -7.01 -3.19 19.54
CA THR A 357 -8.25 -3.23 18.78
C THR A 357 -8.16 -4.26 17.65
N SER A 358 -9.31 -4.75 17.23
CA SER A 358 -9.51 -5.52 16.00
C SER A 358 -10.75 -4.99 15.32
N ASN A 359 -10.68 -4.66 14.04
CA ASN A 359 -11.77 -4.00 13.30
C ASN A 359 -12.32 -2.76 14.02
N GLY A 360 -11.45 -1.96 14.66
CA GLY A 360 -11.78 -0.75 15.40
C GLY A 360 -12.48 -1.00 16.75
N GLN A 361 -12.65 -2.25 17.20
CA GLN A 361 -13.25 -2.59 18.48
C GLN A 361 -12.19 -2.95 19.52
N LYS A 362 -12.30 -2.34 20.72
CA LYS A 362 -11.40 -2.66 21.84
C LYS A 362 -11.52 -4.13 22.23
N LEU A 363 -10.39 -4.82 22.28
CA LEU A 363 -10.30 -6.19 22.74
C LEU A 363 -10.15 -6.23 24.27
N LYS A 364 -10.93 -7.10 24.90
CA LYS A 364 -10.95 -7.33 26.36
C LYS A 364 -10.48 -8.75 26.73
N ASP A 365 -9.73 -9.39 25.83
CA ASP A 365 -9.25 -10.74 26.02
C ASP A 365 -8.00 -10.74 26.92
N ASN A 366 -8.15 -11.10 28.18
CA ASN A 366 -7.05 -11.20 29.13
C ASN A 366 -5.97 -12.18 28.68
N GLY A 367 -6.31 -13.22 27.93
CA GLY A 367 -5.36 -14.18 27.38
C GLY A 367 -4.38 -13.53 26.39
N LEU A 368 -4.89 -12.61 25.57
CA LEU A 368 -4.08 -11.87 24.61
C LEU A 368 -3.06 -10.95 25.31
N TYR A 369 -3.50 -10.22 26.36
CA TYR A 369 -2.63 -9.30 27.09
C TYR A 369 -1.63 -10.00 28.01
N SER A 370 -1.92 -11.22 28.49
CA SER A 370 -1.19 -11.88 29.59
C SER A 370 0.33 -11.97 29.37
N ASN A 371 0.77 -12.15 28.14
CA ASN A 371 2.18 -12.29 27.77
C ASN A 371 2.79 -11.02 27.16
N MET A 372 2.04 -9.92 27.10
CA MET A 372 2.49 -8.69 26.46
C MET A 372 3.16 -7.75 27.45
N LYS A 373 4.18 -7.05 26.97
CA LYS A 373 4.82 -5.91 27.63
C LYS A 373 4.55 -4.66 26.81
N ALA A 374 4.42 -3.52 27.48
CA ALA A 374 4.28 -2.25 26.79
C ALA A 374 5.18 -1.18 27.39
N VAL A 375 5.66 -0.29 26.53
CA VAL A 375 6.45 0.90 26.89
C VAL A 375 5.88 2.13 26.22
N LEU A 376 5.87 3.25 26.95
CA LEU A 376 5.69 4.57 26.36
C LEU A 376 7.04 5.06 25.86
N LYS A 377 7.14 5.35 24.57
CA LYS A 377 8.27 6.04 23.95
C LYS A 377 7.97 7.52 23.91
N VAL A 378 8.85 8.31 24.47
CA VAL A 378 8.77 9.78 24.51
C VAL A 378 9.94 10.36 23.75
N LYS A 379 9.65 10.98 22.61
CA LYS A 379 10.64 11.62 21.75
C LYS A 379 10.60 13.13 21.95
N ASP A 380 11.72 13.70 22.37
CA ASP A 380 11.92 15.15 22.40
C ASP A 380 12.05 15.66 20.95
N LEU A 381 11.09 16.45 20.48
CA LEU A 381 11.07 16.96 19.11
C LEU A 381 12.15 18.02 18.83
N GLY A 382 12.78 18.57 19.87
CA GLY A 382 13.87 19.52 19.72
C GLY A 382 15.24 18.85 19.57
N THR A 383 15.46 17.73 20.25
CA THR A 383 16.76 17.02 20.26
C THR A 383 16.74 15.70 19.50
N GLY A 384 15.54 15.14 19.25
CA GLY A 384 15.35 13.81 18.66
C GLY A 384 15.58 12.67 19.66
N ASN A 385 15.96 12.93 20.90
CA ASN A 385 16.20 11.92 21.91
C ASN A 385 14.91 11.19 22.29
N VAL A 386 14.98 9.86 22.41
CA VAL A 386 13.86 9.01 22.80
C VAL A 386 14.14 8.42 24.18
N THR A 387 13.19 8.53 25.09
CA THR A 387 13.17 7.85 26.39
C THR A 387 12.01 6.89 26.45
N GLU A 388 12.19 5.78 27.16
CA GLU A 388 11.17 4.74 27.30
C GLU A 388 10.75 4.59 28.76
N MET A 389 9.44 4.43 28.97
CA MET A 389 8.85 4.20 30.28
C MET A 389 7.95 2.95 30.23
N PRO A 390 8.13 1.96 31.11
CA PRO A 390 7.28 0.79 31.12
C PRO A 390 5.84 1.15 31.54
N LEU A 391 4.86 0.50 30.89
CA LEU A 391 3.46 0.58 31.25
C LEU A 391 3.03 -0.69 31.97
N THR A 392 2.11 -0.54 32.93
CA THR A 392 1.53 -1.66 33.67
C THR A 392 0.44 -2.34 32.83
N ASN A 393 0.52 -3.65 32.70
CA ASN A 393 -0.51 -4.45 32.06
C ASN A 393 -1.68 -4.66 33.04
N ALA A 394 -2.85 -4.12 32.71
CA ALA A 394 -4.08 -4.22 33.51
C ALA A 394 -5.02 -5.34 33.06
N GLY A 395 -4.58 -6.21 32.12
CA GLY A 395 -5.33 -7.37 31.64
C GLY A 395 -6.17 -7.08 30.40
N ASP A 396 -6.69 -5.87 30.22
CA ASP A 396 -7.46 -5.43 29.06
C ASP A 396 -6.92 -4.13 28.43
N GLN A 397 -5.86 -3.60 29.02
CA GLN A 397 -5.14 -2.42 28.56
C GLN A 397 -3.82 -2.23 29.30
N PHE A 398 -2.96 -1.36 28.77
CA PHE A 398 -1.72 -0.92 29.39
C PHE A 398 -1.92 0.46 30.00
N LYS A 399 -1.41 0.71 31.21
CA LYS A 399 -1.59 1.97 31.94
C LYS A 399 -0.28 2.50 32.50
N GLY A 400 -0.18 3.82 32.54
CA GLY A 400 0.90 4.52 33.18
C GLY A 400 0.61 6.00 33.34
N THR A 401 1.48 6.72 34.05
CA THR A 401 1.39 8.17 34.22
C THR A 401 2.69 8.80 33.75
N TYR A 402 2.63 9.69 32.77
CA TYR A 402 3.79 10.43 32.28
C TYR A 402 3.81 11.82 32.88
N THR A 403 4.95 12.23 33.46
CA THR A 403 5.18 13.59 33.96
C THR A 403 6.03 14.37 32.98
N VAL A 404 5.54 15.52 32.53
CA VAL A 404 6.24 16.39 31.58
C VAL A 404 7.52 16.95 32.22
N PRO A 405 8.72 16.60 31.73
CA PRO A 405 9.97 16.95 32.41
C PRO A 405 10.40 18.41 32.18
N ASP A 406 10.11 18.96 31.00
CA ASP A 406 10.58 20.30 30.59
C ASP A 406 9.58 21.00 29.68
N GLN A 407 9.81 22.32 29.44
CA GLN A 407 8.99 23.13 28.53
C GLN A 407 9.36 22.92 27.06
N LYS A 408 9.08 21.72 26.52
CA LYS A 408 9.40 21.31 25.16
C LYS A 408 8.18 20.69 24.47
N ALA A 409 8.32 20.38 23.20
CA ALA A 409 7.37 19.54 22.48
C ALA A 409 7.84 18.09 22.47
N TYR A 410 6.93 17.17 22.76
CA TYR A 410 7.20 15.74 22.82
C TYR A 410 6.22 14.98 21.90
N GLU A 411 6.72 13.93 21.28
CA GLU A 411 5.94 12.94 20.57
C GLU A 411 5.84 11.68 21.44
N LEU A 412 4.63 11.26 21.70
CA LEU A 412 4.30 10.10 22.54
C LEU A 412 3.82 8.95 21.66
N THR A 413 4.42 7.79 21.78
CA THR A 413 4.03 6.55 21.10
C THR A 413 4.09 5.40 22.08
N VAL A 414 3.06 4.56 22.15
CA VAL A 414 3.12 3.34 22.93
C VAL A 414 3.50 2.18 22.02
N ARG A 415 4.47 1.37 22.45
CA ARG A 415 4.79 0.09 21.85
C ARG A 415 4.40 -1.03 22.79
N ALA A 416 3.59 -1.96 22.31
CA ALA A 416 3.24 -3.19 22.99
C ALA A 416 3.77 -4.38 22.19
N GLU A 417 4.39 -5.35 22.85
CA GLU A 417 5.04 -6.49 22.19
C GLU A 417 4.86 -7.80 22.94
N GLU A 418 4.85 -8.88 22.20
CA GLU A 418 4.99 -10.25 22.65
C GLU A 418 5.96 -11.01 21.74
N LYS A 419 6.11 -12.31 21.92
CA LYS A 419 7.13 -13.09 21.19
C LYS A 419 6.95 -13.06 19.67
N SER A 420 5.71 -13.03 19.16
CA SER A 420 5.39 -13.20 17.73
C SER A 420 5.10 -11.91 16.99
N PHE A 421 4.81 -10.80 17.69
CA PHE A 421 4.54 -9.50 17.09
C PHE A 421 4.78 -8.33 18.04
N TYR A 422 4.83 -7.14 17.49
CA TYR A 422 4.67 -5.88 18.23
C TYR A 422 3.69 -4.97 17.52
N ARG A 423 3.11 -4.02 18.28
CA ARG A 423 2.27 -2.94 17.74
C ARG A 423 2.72 -1.63 18.36
N GLU A 424 2.63 -0.58 17.55
CA GLU A 424 2.87 0.80 17.99
C GLU A 424 1.59 1.61 17.75
N SER A 425 1.27 2.47 18.72
CA SER A 425 0.15 3.39 18.56
C SER A 425 0.52 4.52 17.60
N ASP A 426 -0.48 5.22 17.09
CA ASP A 426 -0.25 6.48 16.42
C ASP A 426 0.49 7.45 17.35
N PRO A 427 1.43 8.25 16.81
CA PRO A 427 2.14 9.24 17.59
C PRO A 427 1.22 10.40 17.97
N VAL A 428 1.24 10.80 19.24
CA VAL A 428 0.52 11.97 19.75
C VAL A 428 1.50 13.02 20.18
N THR A 429 1.41 14.23 19.60
CA THR A 429 2.26 15.34 19.99
C THR A 429 1.63 16.12 21.13
N ILE A 430 2.41 16.36 22.19
CA ILE A 430 2.07 17.28 23.27
C ILE A 430 3.02 18.48 23.23
N ASN A 431 2.49 19.68 23.51
CA ASN A 431 3.28 20.90 23.53
C ASN A 431 3.33 21.48 24.94
N ALA A 432 4.53 21.49 25.53
CA ALA A 432 4.80 22.09 26.81
C ALA A 432 5.70 23.37 26.70
N LYS A 433 5.89 23.88 25.48
CA LYS A 433 6.61 25.15 25.29
C LYS A 433 5.82 26.29 25.97
N ALA A 434 6.48 27.12 26.75
CA ALA A 434 5.88 28.32 27.28
C ALA A 434 5.36 29.15 26.10
N THR A 435 4.07 29.35 26.03
CA THR A 435 3.48 30.35 25.15
C THR A 435 3.89 31.71 25.73
N GLY A 436 4.99 32.25 25.23
CA GLY A 436 5.33 33.68 25.42
C GLY A 436 4.33 34.49 24.61
N GLY A 437 3.19 34.71 25.19
CA GLY A 437 2.14 35.55 24.66
C GLY A 437 1.45 36.21 25.83
N THR A 438 1.78 37.48 26.07
CA THR A 438 1.00 38.39 26.91
C THR A 438 -0.48 38.14 26.69
N ALA A 439 -1.18 37.78 27.77
CA ALA A 439 -2.61 37.79 27.80
C ALA A 439 -3.07 39.19 27.40
N VAL A 440 -3.57 39.34 26.21
CA VAL A 440 -4.31 40.55 25.82
C VAL A 440 -5.65 40.42 26.53
N THR A 441 -5.77 41.10 27.65
CA THR A 441 -7.07 41.36 28.28
C THR A 441 -7.93 42.06 27.23
N PRO A 442 -9.13 41.59 26.92
CA PRO A 442 -10.02 42.33 26.05
C PRO A 442 -10.39 43.62 26.76
N SER A 443 -9.84 44.71 26.31
CA SER A 443 -10.32 46.05 26.70
C SER A 443 -11.73 46.19 26.14
N GLN A 444 -12.67 46.45 27.04
CA GLN A 444 -14.03 46.81 26.78
C GLN A 444 -14.06 48.03 25.85
N PRO A 445 -14.75 48.05 24.74
CA PRO A 445 -14.85 49.25 23.90
C PRO A 445 -15.76 50.25 24.56
N GLU A 446 -15.26 51.48 24.75
CA GLU A 446 -16.09 52.64 25.03
C GLU A 446 -17.10 52.87 23.90
N PRO A 447 -18.31 53.37 24.22
CA PRO A 447 -19.36 53.61 23.24
C PRO A 447 -18.98 54.75 22.31
N LYS A 448 -18.77 54.46 21.04
CA LYS A 448 -18.69 55.44 19.97
C LYS A 448 -20.04 55.68 19.34
N ASP A 449 -20.39 56.95 19.21
CA ASP A 449 -21.59 57.51 18.59
C ASP A 449 -22.04 56.80 17.31
N GLU A 450 -23.33 56.48 17.26
CA GLU A 450 -24.05 55.91 16.11
C GLU A 450 -24.08 56.91 14.95
N LYS A 451 -23.24 56.68 13.93
CA LYS A 451 -23.50 57.25 12.60
C LYS A 451 -24.33 56.26 11.80
N SER A 452 -25.53 56.65 11.44
CA SER A 452 -26.47 55.92 10.63
C SER A 452 -25.86 55.47 9.30
N PHE A 453 -25.75 54.16 9.12
CA PHE A 453 -25.27 53.54 7.87
C PHE A 453 -26.35 53.70 6.77
N PRO A 454 -26.03 54.20 5.58
CA PRO A 454 -27.02 54.36 4.52
C PRO A 454 -27.45 52.97 4.00
N ILE A 455 -28.73 52.66 4.11
CA ILE A 455 -29.37 51.39 3.75
C ILE A 455 -29.03 50.94 2.31
N TRP A 456 -28.77 51.88 1.42
CA TRP A 456 -28.41 51.61 0.02
C TRP A 456 -27.05 50.91 -0.15
N THR A 457 -26.08 51.11 0.73
CA THR A 457 -24.78 50.41 0.69
C THR A 457 -24.91 48.95 1.08
N VAL A 458 -25.85 48.63 1.99
CA VAL A 458 -26.15 47.24 2.38
C VAL A 458 -26.84 46.48 1.25
N ILE A 459 -27.79 47.17 0.55
CA ILE A 459 -28.50 46.56 -0.58
C ILE A 459 -27.52 46.32 -1.74
N LEU A 460 -26.63 47.26 -2.05
CA LEU A 460 -25.60 47.10 -3.09
C LEU A 460 -24.62 45.97 -2.75
N GLY A 461 -24.19 45.91 -1.49
CA GLY A 461 -23.35 44.83 -0.97
C GLY A 461 -24.01 43.43 -1.09
N ALA A 462 -25.30 43.32 -0.78
CA ALA A 462 -26.05 42.07 -0.91
C ALA A 462 -26.21 41.62 -2.37
N ILE A 463 -26.39 42.56 -3.31
CA ILE A 463 -26.49 42.23 -4.76
C ILE A 463 -25.11 41.78 -5.27
N ILE A 464 -24.03 42.40 -4.86
CA ILE A 464 -22.66 41.99 -5.24
C ILE A 464 -22.33 40.61 -4.65
N LEU A 465 -22.68 40.35 -3.40
CA LEU A 465 -22.50 39.02 -2.78
C LEU A 465 -23.33 37.94 -3.47
N ALA A 466 -24.56 38.21 -3.84
CA ALA A 466 -25.39 37.28 -4.60
C ALA A 466 -24.81 36.98 -5.99
N ALA A 467 -24.26 37.97 -6.68
CA ALA A 467 -23.60 37.80 -7.97
C ALA A 467 -22.31 36.98 -7.84
N ILE A 468 -21.51 37.23 -6.78
CA ILE A 468 -20.30 36.45 -6.46
C ILE A 468 -20.65 35.01 -6.09
N ALA A 469 -21.69 34.79 -5.28
CA ALA A 469 -22.14 33.46 -4.90
C ALA A 469 -22.66 32.66 -6.11
N THR A 470 -23.41 33.31 -7.00
CA THR A 470 -23.94 32.70 -8.22
C THR A 470 -22.80 32.38 -9.21
N GLY A 471 -21.87 33.31 -9.41
CA GLY A 471 -20.67 33.09 -10.21
C GLY A 471 -19.78 31.99 -9.63
N GLY A 472 -19.56 32.00 -8.32
CA GLY A 472 -18.83 30.96 -7.59
C GLY A 472 -19.47 29.58 -7.72
N TYR A 473 -20.79 29.49 -7.63
CA TYR A 473 -21.51 28.23 -7.84
C TYR A 473 -21.31 27.66 -9.25
N PHE A 474 -21.39 28.51 -10.30
CA PHE A 474 -21.14 28.05 -11.67
C PHE A 474 -19.69 27.67 -11.91
N ILE A 475 -18.74 28.38 -11.31
CA ILE A 475 -17.31 28.05 -11.37
C ILE A 475 -17.06 26.72 -10.64
N LEU A 476 -17.58 26.53 -9.43
CA LEU A 476 -17.45 25.28 -8.69
C LEU A 476 -18.12 24.10 -9.40
N ALA A 477 -19.29 24.31 -10.01
CA ALA A 477 -19.97 23.30 -10.81
C ALA A 477 -19.17 22.94 -12.06
N ALA A 478 -18.55 23.91 -12.73
CA ALA A 478 -17.69 23.71 -13.89
C ALA A 478 -16.39 22.98 -13.49
N VAL A 479 -15.75 23.38 -12.39
CA VAL A 479 -14.56 22.72 -11.82
C VAL A 479 -14.89 21.30 -11.37
N LYS A 480 -16.02 21.09 -10.69
CA LYS A 480 -16.47 19.75 -10.29
C LYS A 480 -16.77 18.85 -11.49
N LYS A 481 -17.29 19.40 -12.58
CA LYS A 481 -17.51 18.69 -13.85
C LYS A 481 -16.18 18.38 -14.56
N ALA A 482 -15.23 19.33 -14.56
CA ALA A 482 -13.90 19.18 -15.16
C ALA A 482 -13.00 18.21 -14.37
N ASN A 483 -13.15 18.16 -13.03
CA ASN A 483 -12.40 17.30 -12.14
C ASN A 483 -13.11 15.98 -11.82
N ARG A 484 -14.14 15.59 -12.58
CA ARG A 484 -14.78 14.30 -12.40
C ARG A 484 -13.76 13.20 -12.68
N GLY A 485 -13.44 12.40 -11.66
CA GLY A 485 -12.54 11.27 -11.78
C GLY A 485 -13.18 10.11 -12.54
N PHE A 486 -12.35 9.25 -13.06
CA PHE A 486 -12.77 7.96 -13.60
C PHE A 486 -12.91 6.94 -12.46
N VAL A 487 -13.74 5.92 -12.69
CA VAL A 487 -13.89 4.74 -11.82
C VAL A 487 -13.49 3.52 -12.65
N GLY A 488 -12.98 2.47 -12.00
CA GLY A 488 -12.66 1.20 -12.65
C GLY A 488 -11.32 1.20 -13.37
N GLN A 489 -11.16 0.23 -14.28
CA GLN A 489 -9.93 -0.03 -15.03
C GLN A 489 -10.23 -0.44 -16.46
N LEU A 490 -9.28 -0.23 -17.37
CA LEU A 490 -9.28 -0.83 -18.70
C LEU A 490 -8.30 -2.02 -18.73
N VAL A 491 -8.77 -3.12 -19.28
CA VAL A 491 -7.93 -4.26 -19.65
C VAL A 491 -7.68 -4.15 -21.15
N VAL A 492 -6.42 -4.09 -21.56
CA VAL A 492 -6.04 -3.89 -22.95
C VAL A 492 -5.10 -4.97 -23.43
N GLU A 493 -5.40 -5.56 -24.57
CA GLU A 493 -4.59 -6.57 -25.25
C GLU A 493 -4.40 -6.15 -26.70
N ILE A 494 -3.21 -6.27 -27.26
CA ILE A 494 -2.90 -5.95 -28.65
C ILE A 494 -2.56 -7.24 -29.38
N ARG A 495 -3.18 -7.45 -30.52
CA ARG A 495 -2.89 -8.57 -31.42
C ARG A 495 -2.25 -8.06 -32.69
N ASP A 496 -1.17 -8.67 -33.11
CA ASP A 496 -0.60 -8.50 -34.44
C ASP A 496 -1.35 -9.44 -35.41
N GLU A 497 -1.97 -8.86 -36.42
CA GLU A 497 -2.80 -9.63 -37.37
C GLU A 497 -1.96 -10.45 -38.35
N ASN A 498 -0.69 -10.09 -38.58
CA ASN A 498 0.21 -10.82 -39.47
C ASN A 498 0.76 -12.08 -38.82
N THR A 499 1.13 -11.99 -37.54
CA THR A 499 1.73 -13.12 -36.81
C THR A 499 0.74 -13.90 -35.97
N GLY A 500 -0.43 -13.29 -35.66
CA GLY A 500 -1.40 -13.81 -34.72
C GLY A 500 -0.99 -13.70 -33.26
N GLU A 501 0.20 -13.18 -32.99
CA GLU A 501 0.70 -12.99 -31.63
C GLU A 501 -0.12 -11.93 -30.89
N LYS A 502 -0.41 -12.22 -29.62
CA LYS A 502 -1.12 -11.31 -28.73
C LYS A 502 -0.21 -10.83 -27.61
N SER A 503 -0.30 -9.54 -27.31
CA SER A 503 0.29 -9.02 -26.10
C SER A 503 -0.41 -9.60 -24.87
N TYR A 504 0.28 -9.63 -23.74
CA TYR A 504 -0.39 -9.92 -22.48
C TYR A 504 -1.39 -8.83 -22.15
N PRO A 505 -2.54 -9.17 -21.52
CA PRO A 505 -3.52 -8.19 -21.06
C PRO A 505 -2.87 -7.19 -20.10
N GLN A 506 -2.96 -5.91 -20.43
CA GLN A 506 -2.51 -4.81 -19.59
C GLN A 506 -3.71 -4.23 -18.82
N TYR A 507 -3.58 -4.13 -17.50
CA TYR A 507 -4.62 -3.60 -16.62
C TYR A 507 -4.24 -2.17 -16.25
N LYS A 508 -5.02 -1.19 -16.70
CA LYS A 508 -4.78 0.24 -16.41
C LYS A 508 -5.94 0.82 -15.62
N LYS A 509 -5.70 1.16 -14.34
CA LYS A 509 -6.68 1.83 -13.50
C LYS A 509 -6.89 3.25 -13.98
N LEU A 510 -8.15 3.66 -14.03
CA LEU A 510 -8.55 4.94 -14.57
C LEU A 510 -8.63 6.06 -13.52
N LYS A 511 -8.57 5.72 -12.22
CA LYS A 511 -8.71 6.68 -11.10
C LYS A 511 -7.66 7.79 -11.11
N ALA A 512 -6.47 7.54 -11.68
CA ALA A 512 -5.41 8.52 -11.81
C ALA A 512 -5.72 9.63 -12.84
N PHE A 513 -6.62 9.36 -13.79
CA PHE A 513 -6.96 10.31 -14.83
C PHE A 513 -8.10 11.22 -14.39
N LYS A 514 -7.93 12.53 -14.61
CA LYS A 514 -8.97 13.54 -14.41
C LYS A 514 -9.34 14.17 -15.75
N GLY A 515 -10.64 14.36 -15.96
CA GLY A 515 -11.14 15.00 -17.16
C GLY A 515 -11.15 14.07 -18.38
N LYS A 516 -10.09 14.03 -19.19
CA LYS A 516 -9.99 13.19 -20.39
C LYS A 516 -8.59 12.63 -20.54
N PHE A 517 -8.49 11.44 -21.10
CA PHE A 517 -7.22 10.88 -21.57
C PHE A 517 -7.43 10.19 -22.93
N ASN A 518 -6.35 9.97 -23.66
CA ASN A 518 -6.39 9.18 -24.88
C ASN A 518 -5.77 7.79 -24.70
N LEU A 519 -6.10 6.87 -25.60
CA LEU A 519 -5.63 5.49 -25.52
C LEU A 519 -4.10 5.38 -25.63
N HIS A 520 -3.47 6.26 -26.38
CA HIS A 520 -2.01 6.31 -26.55
C HIS A 520 -1.31 6.66 -25.23
N GLN A 521 -1.82 7.68 -24.51
CA GLN A 521 -1.29 8.08 -23.20
C GLN A 521 -1.49 6.98 -22.15
N LEU A 522 -2.66 6.33 -22.16
CA LEU A 522 -2.99 5.27 -21.20
C LEU A 522 -1.98 4.12 -21.24
N LEU A 523 -1.55 3.74 -22.43
CA LEU A 523 -0.71 2.57 -22.65
C LEU A 523 0.75 2.92 -22.91
N GLN A 524 1.09 4.21 -23.08
CA GLN A 524 2.42 4.65 -23.53
C GLN A 524 2.86 3.86 -24.78
N LEU A 525 1.97 3.82 -25.77
CA LEU A 525 2.14 2.99 -26.96
C LEU A 525 3.30 3.46 -27.83
N ALA A 526 3.87 2.52 -28.58
CA ALA A 526 4.92 2.79 -29.54
C ALA A 526 4.45 3.80 -30.62
N PRO A 527 5.37 4.57 -31.23
CA PRO A 527 5.03 5.62 -32.22
C PRO A 527 4.19 5.15 -33.40
N GLU A 528 4.28 3.87 -33.78
CA GLU A 528 3.45 3.28 -34.83
C GLU A 528 1.95 3.24 -34.48
N LEU A 529 1.60 3.28 -33.21
CA LEU A 529 0.23 3.30 -32.70
C LEU A 529 -0.31 4.73 -32.47
N LYS A 530 0.35 5.75 -33.00
CA LYS A 530 0.00 7.17 -32.81
C LYS A 530 -1.45 7.52 -33.18
N GLU A 531 -2.07 6.77 -34.06
CA GLU A 531 -3.50 6.89 -34.40
C GLU A 531 -4.41 6.82 -33.15
N THR A 532 -4.00 6.07 -32.11
CA THR A 532 -4.73 5.94 -30.86
C THR A 532 -4.78 7.22 -30.01
N GLU A 533 -4.00 8.25 -30.31
CA GLU A 533 -4.13 9.58 -29.69
C GLU A 533 -5.50 10.21 -29.93
N LYS A 534 -6.15 9.85 -31.05
CA LYS A 534 -7.48 10.34 -31.41
C LYS A 534 -8.63 9.54 -30.80
N ILE A 535 -8.33 8.47 -30.04
CA ILE A 535 -9.31 7.69 -29.29
C ILE A 535 -9.30 8.20 -27.85
N VAL A 536 -10.33 8.96 -27.47
CA VAL A 536 -10.39 9.73 -26.23
C VAL A 536 -11.45 9.18 -25.30
N PHE A 537 -11.08 8.99 -24.04
CA PHE A 537 -11.98 8.59 -22.96
C PHE A 537 -12.31 9.78 -22.05
N SER A 538 -13.53 9.82 -21.55
CA SER A 538 -13.98 10.77 -20.54
C SER A 538 -14.93 10.10 -19.54
N PRO A 539 -14.99 10.56 -18.26
CA PRO A 539 -15.88 9.95 -17.28
C PRO A 539 -17.34 10.30 -17.60
N ALA A 540 -18.21 9.30 -17.45
CA ALA A 540 -19.66 9.44 -17.61
C ALA A 540 -20.39 9.27 -16.26
N LYS A 541 -21.73 9.29 -16.24
CA LYS A 541 -22.54 9.04 -15.03
C LYS A 541 -22.62 7.54 -14.75
N ASN A 542 -22.93 7.18 -13.50
CA ASN A 542 -23.21 5.81 -13.07
C ASN A 542 -22.04 4.86 -13.41
N ASP A 543 -20.82 5.25 -13.02
CA ASP A 543 -19.59 4.46 -13.18
C ASP A 543 -19.35 3.95 -14.61
N ARG A 544 -19.76 4.76 -15.60
CA ARG A 544 -19.51 4.52 -17.03
C ARG A 544 -18.39 5.41 -17.52
N ILE A 545 -17.81 5.04 -18.64
CA ILE A 545 -16.89 5.87 -19.40
C ILE A 545 -17.45 6.13 -20.79
N LEU A 546 -17.17 7.30 -21.33
CA LEU A 546 -17.52 7.69 -22.68
C LEU A 546 -16.27 7.64 -23.54
N LEU A 547 -16.26 6.78 -24.55
CA LEU A 547 -15.24 6.71 -25.58
C LEU A 547 -15.66 7.55 -26.78
N LYS A 548 -14.76 8.42 -27.28
CA LYS A 548 -14.90 9.10 -28.57
C LYS A 548 -13.78 8.67 -29.49
N ASN A 549 -14.16 8.18 -30.67
CA ASN A 549 -13.21 7.84 -31.71
C ASN A 549 -13.18 8.97 -32.74
N LEU A 550 -12.08 9.69 -32.81
CA LEU A 550 -11.80 10.72 -33.82
C LEU A 550 -10.71 10.24 -34.81
N ALA A 551 -10.30 8.95 -34.69
CA ALA A 551 -9.40 8.29 -35.62
C ALA A 551 -10.17 7.64 -36.78
N THR A 552 -9.42 7.13 -37.74
CA THR A 552 -9.96 6.32 -38.85
C THR A 552 -10.12 4.85 -38.48
N SER A 553 -9.59 4.44 -37.36
CA SER A 553 -9.69 3.06 -36.81
C SER A 553 -11.14 2.65 -36.59
N ALA A 554 -11.51 1.44 -37.01
CA ALA A 554 -12.85 0.90 -36.77
C ALA A 554 -13.01 0.46 -35.31
N ILE A 555 -14.16 0.78 -34.71
CA ILE A 555 -14.52 0.28 -33.39
C ILE A 555 -15.67 -0.70 -33.50
N GLU A 556 -15.48 -1.87 -32.91
CA GLU A 556 -16.50 -2.91 -32.85
C GLU A 556 -16.90 -3.19 -31.41
N LYS A 557 -18.19 -3.43 -31.19
CA LYS A 557 -18.74 -3.92 -29.92
C LYS A 557 -19.69 -5.06 -30.20
N SER A 558 -19.47 -6.20 -29.55
CA SER A 558 -20.28 -7.42 -29.77
C SER A 558 -20.36 -7.85 -31.23
N GLY A 559 -19.25 -7.75 -31.98
CA GLY A 559 -19.14 -8.15 -33.38
C GLY A 559 -19.81 -7.21 -34.39
N ARG A 560 -20.20 -5.99 -33.98
CA ARG A 560 -20.77 -4.97 -34.84
C ARG A 560 -19.93 -3.71 -34.83
N THR A 561 -19.60 -3.18 -35.98
CA THR A 561 -18.95 -1.87 -36.13
C THR A 561 -19.86 -0.76 -35.62
N ILE A 562 -19.34 0.13 -34.79
CA ILE A 562 -20.08 1.23 -34.18
C ILE A 562 -19.41 2.56 -34.51
N ASP A 563 -20.22 3.55 -34.97
CA ASP A 563 -19.74 4.92 -35.03
C ASP A 563 -19.66 5.53 -33.63
N ALA A 564 -18.44 5.61 -33.12
CA ALA A 564 -18.13 6.20 -31.82
C ALA A 564 -17.70 7.68 -31.90
N SER A 565 -17.84 8.34 -33.05
CA SER A 565 -17.47 9.76 -33.25
C SER A 565 -18.25 10.71 -32.35
N ARG A 566 -19.52 10.41 -32.10
CA ARG A 566 -20.40 11.16 -31.18
C ARG A 566 -20.25 10.72 -29.71
N GLY A 567 -19.64 9.58 -29.48
CA GLY A 567 -19.38 8.98 -28.16
C GLY A 567 -20.13 7.67 -27.94
N LEU A 568 -19.40 6.67 -27.48
CA LEU A 568 -19.88 5.35 -27.08
C LEU A 568 -19.74 5.22 -25.57
N GLU A 569 -20.84 5.05 -24.85
CA GLU A 569 -20.79 4.74 -23.40
C GLU A 569 -20.44 3.27 -23.19
N LEU A 570 -19.45 3.03 -22.32
CA LEU A 570 -19.07 1.72 -21.87
C LEU A 570 -19.44 1.56 -20.37
N LYS A 571 -20.10 0.45 -20.04
CA LYS A 571 -20.40 0.00 -18.68
C LYS A 571 -19.46 -1.12 -18.27
N SER A 572 -19.45 -1.49 -17.01
CA SER A 572 -18.62 -2.62 -16.50
C SER A 572 -18.86 -3.90 -17.33
N SER A 573 -17.77 -4.57 -17.66
CA SER A 573 -17.70 -5.78 -18.51
C SER A 573 -18.01 -5.57 -19.99
N ASP A 574 -18.12 -4.31 -20.47
CA ASP A 574 -18.21 -4.05 -21.90
C ASP A 574 -16.84 -4.28 -22.55
N ARG A 575 -16.86 -5.01 -23.66
CA ARG A 575 -15.69 -5.28 -24.52
C ARG A 575 -15.85 -4.60 -25.86
N ILE A 576 -14.78 -3.97 -26.30
CA ILE A 576 -14.68 -3.38 -27.64
C ILE A 576 -13.39 -3.82 -28.32
N THR A 577 -13.41 -3.80 -29.63
CA THR A 577 -12.25 -4.06 -30.47
C THR A 577 -11.96 -2.81 -31.29
N VAL A 578 -10.70 -2.40 -31.35
CA VAL A 578 -10.22 -1.29 -32.16
C VAL A 578 -9.29 -1.86 -33.22
N THR A 579 -9.74 -1.89 -34.47
CA THR A 579 -8.91 -2.30 -35.61
C THR A 579 -8.20 -1.08 -36.17
N MET A 580 -6.87 -1.11 -36.14
CA MET A 580 -6.04 -0.01 -36.61
C MET A 580 -6.14 0.12 -38.12
N SER A 581 -6.15 1.37 -38.64
CA SER A 581 -6.26 1.61 -40.08
C SER A 581 -4.89 1.73 -40.75
N SER A 582 -3.85 2.05 -40.00
CA SER A 582 -2.52 2.33 -40.52
C SER A 582 -1.53 1.17 -40.38
N ILE A 583 -1.85 0.17 -39.56
CA ILE A 583 -1.02 -1.01 -39.29
C ILE A 583 -1.90 -2.24 -39.03
N ASP A 584 -1.36 -3.42 -39.29
CA ASP A 584 -2.07 -4.68 -39.11
C ASP A 584 -2.10 -5.10 -37.63
N LYS A 585 -2.69 -4.25 -36.78
CA LYS A 585 -2.86 -4.53 -35.34
C LYS A 585 -4.29 -4.25 -34.90
N THR A 586 -4.74 -5.08 -33.97
CA THR A 586 -6.05 -4.97 -33.33
C THR A 586 -5.88 -4.85 -31.83
N ILE A 587 -6.57 -3.87 -31.21
CA ILE A 587 -6.55 -3.62 -29.78
C ILE A 587 -7.88 -4.04 -29.18
N PHE A 588 -7.84 -4.98 -28.25
CA PHE A 588 -8.99 -5.41 -27.47
C PHE A 588 -9.02 -4.63 -26.16
N ILE A 589 -10.17 -4.07 -25.83
CA ILE A 589 -10.34 -3.24 -24.62
C ILE A 589 -11.57 -3.74 -23.87
N GLU A 590 -11.40 -4.06 -22.59
CA GLU A 590 -12.48 -4.37 -21.67
C GLU A 590 -12.50 -3.34 -20.54
N TYR A 591 -13.68 -2.78 -20.24
CA TYR A 591 -13.87 -1.86 -19.13
C TYR A 591 -14.44 -2.61 -17.92
N LEU A 592 -13.79 -2.48 -16.75
CA LEU A 592 -14.17 -3.14 -15.50
C LEU A 592 -14.28 -2.09 -14.38
N VAL A 593 -15.35 -2.20 -13.58
CA VAL A 593 -15.58 -1.36 -12.38
C VAL A 593 -15.56 -2.25 -11.15
#